data_cd837c9642bc6089e0ba38444f7584b5
#
_entry.id   cd837c9642bc6089e0ba38444f7584b5
#
_cell.length_a   1.000
_cell.length_b   1.000
_cell.length_c   1.000
_cell.angle_alpha   90.00
_cell.angle_beta   90.00
_cell.angle_gamma   90.00
#
_symmetry.space_group_name_H-M   'P 1'
#
loop_
_entity.id
_entity.type
_entity.pdbx_description
1 polymer ?
#
loop_
_entity_poly.entity_id
_entity_poly.type
_entity_poly.pdbx_seq_one_letter_code
_entity_poly.pdbx_strand_id
1 'polypeptide(L)'
;MFNAPLSLTTETAFELPSYLHESGAHNPWVVANLHGKDIHSFLEGPCFDAFDNLWVTDIPFGRIFRITPTGEWDLIIKYDGWPNGLKFHPDGRLIIADYRHGLLAMDTDSRRISPLVTHYISQRFQGVNDLTFARNGDLYFTDQGQSGLHDPSGCVYRLKAEGTLQQLLNNVPGPNGLVLSPDENFLFVAVTRDNAIWRVPLVEGGVSKVGKFIQLSGGTGPDGITGDDDGNLYVAHHGLGCLWQFDKRGEPKYRVDSSRGDWTTNVAINPHRPNELFITESQTGSILKATMPLY
;
A
#
# COMPACT_ATOMS: atom_id res chain seq x y z
N MET A 1 23.75 -0.33 18.06
CA MET A 1 23.24 -1.62 17.57
C MET A 1 21.93 -1.84 18.28
N PHE A 2 20.83 -2.09 17.56
CA PHE A 2 19.52 -2.35 18.18
C PHE A 2 19.49 -3.78 18.73
N ASN A 3 18.59 -4.03 19.68
CA ASN A 3 18.26 -5.40 20.09
C ASN A 3 17.62 -6.15 18.92
N ALA A 4 17.79 -7.47 18.89
CA ALA A 4 17.08 -8.28 17.93
C ALA A 4 15.56 -8.13 18.16
N PRO A 5 14.75 -7.93 17.10
CA PRO A 5 13.31 -7.86 17.24
C PRO A 5 12.74 -9.20 17.71
N LEU A 6 11.61 -9.15 18.39
CA LEU A 6 10.87 -10.37 18.74
C LEU A 6 10.23 -10.95 17.47
N SER A 7 10.19 -12.29 17.38
CA SER A 7 9.60 -12.98 16.23
C SER A 7 8.17 -13.40 16.53
N LEU A 8 7.28 -13.16 15.57
CA LEU A 8 5.92 -13.66 15.49
C LEU A 8 5.73 -14.35 14.15
N THR A 9 4.67 -15.11 14.01
CA THR A 9 4.27 -15.73 12.75
C THR A 9 2.81 -15.42 12.48
N THR A 10 2.47 -15.15 11.22
CA THR A 10 1.10 -14.93 10.79
C THR A 10 0.30 -16.22 10.79
N GLU A 11 -1.01 -16.10 10.83
CA GLU A 11 -1.97 -17.12 10.41
C GLU A 11 -2.64 -16.71 9.08
N THR A 12 -3.15 -17.68 8.33
CA THR A 12 -3.95 -17.38 7.13
C THR A 12 -5.36 -17.00 7.59
N ALA A 13 -5.75 -15.74 7.35
CA ALA A 13 -7.12 -15.31 7.61
C ALA A 13 -8.07 -15.72 6.49
N PHE A 14 -7.68 -15.43 5.24
CA PHE A 14 -8.49 -15.72 4.06
C PHE A 14 -7.62 -16.16 2.90
N GLU A 15 -8.14 -17.02 2.02
CA GLU A 15 -7.53 -17.40 0.75
C GLU A 15 -8.45 -17.00 -0.40
N LEU A 16 -7.88 -16.52 -1.50
CA LEU A 16 -8.64 -16.25 -2.72
C LEU A 16 -9.23 -17.56 -3.23
N PRO A 17 -10.56 -17.69 -3.34
CA PRO A 17 -11.19 -18.91 -3.82
C PRO A 17 -10.73 -19.31 -5.22
N SER A 18 -10.48 -20.59 -5.46
CA SER A 18 -9.94 -21.08 -6.72
C SER A 18 -10.78 -20.74 -7.95
N TYR A 19 -12.09 -20.57 -7.79
CA TYR A 19 -12.98 -20.14 -8.88
C TYR A 19 -12.78 -18.66 -9.28
N LEU A 20 -12.02 -17.89 -8.50
CA LEU A 20 -11.62 -16.52 -8.79
C LEU A 20 -10.17 -16.44 -9.34
N HIS A 21 -9.46 -17.56 -9.46
CA HIS A 21 -8.14 -17.57 -10.05
C HIS A 21 -8.20 -17.23 -11.55
N GLU A 22 -7.26 -16.41 -12.00
CA GLU A 22 -7.08 -16.05 -13.41
C GLU A 22 -5.70 -16.55 -13.88
N SER A 23 -5.43 -16.51 -15.19
CA SER A 23 -4.10 -16.83 -15.72
C SER A 23 -3.37 -15.54 -16.09
N GLY A 24 -2.20 -15.34 -15.48
CA GLY A 24 -1.36 -14.17 -15.70
C GLY A 24 -0.32 -14.29 -16.80
N ALA A 25 -0.18 -15.48 -17.43
CA ALA A 25 0.95 -15.81 -18.31
C ALA A 25 1.26 -14.78 -19.42
N HIS A 26 0.25 -14.07 -19.95
CA HIS A 26 0.40 -13.06 -21.00
C HIS A 26 -0.11 -11.67 -20.60
N ASN A 27 -0.37 -11.48 -19.31
CA ASN A 27 -0.84 -10.19 -18.80
C ASN A 27 0.26 -9.14 -18.91
N PRO A 28 0.02 -7.96 -19.54
CA PRO A 28 1.05 -6.93 -19.72
C PRO A 28 1.68 -6.44 -18.43
N TRP A 29 0.91 -6.34 -17.33
CA TRP A 29 1.42 -5.96 -16.03
C TRP A 29 2.38 -7.03 -15.48
N VAL A 30 2.01 -8.31 -15.60
CA VAL A 30 2.84 -9.45 -15.17
C VAL A 30 4.14 -9.51 -15.96
N VAL A 31 4.07 -9.28 -17.28
CA VAL A 31 5.27 -9.22 -18.13
C VAL A 31 6.21 -8.10 -17.68
N ALA A 32 5.68 -6.90 -17.42
CA ALA A 32 6.48 -5.74 -17.04
C ALA A 32 7.06 -5.83 -15.63
N ASN A 33 6.31 -6.38 -14.66
CA ASN A 33 6.67 -6.34 -13.24
C ASN A 33 7.19 -7.67 -12.69
N LEU A 34 6.82 -8.81 -13.29
CA LEU A 34 7.17 -10.15 -12.82
C LEU A 34 7.86 -11.00 -13.90
N HIS A 35 8.33 -10.36 -14.97
CA HIS A 35 9.02 -11.04 -16.09
C HIS A 35 8.23 -12.22 -16.69
N GLY A 36 6.91 -12.10 -16.75
CA GLY A 36 6.02 -13.12 -17.31
C GLY A 36 5.81 -14.36 -16.44
N LYS A 37 6.11 -14.28 -15.14
CA LYS A 37 5.85 -15.39 -14.19
C LYS A 37 4.35 -15.70 -14.14
N ASP A 38 3.98 -16.95 -14.25
CA ASP A 38 2.56 -17.33 -14.16
C ASP A 38 2.06 -17.15 -12.73
N ILE A 39 1.02 -16.34 -12.59
CA ILE A 39 0.33 -16.04 -11.32
C ILE A 39 -1.17 -16.10 -11.53
N HIS A 40 -1.92 -16.40 -10.49
CA HIS A 40 -3.38 -16.42 -10.52
C HIS A 40 -4.05 -15.17 -9.91
N SER A 41 -3.28 -14.34 -9.21
CA SER A 41 -3.66 -13.09 -8.59
C SER A 41 -2.42 -12.31 -8.16
N PHE A 42 -2.57 -11.01 -7.88
CA PHE A 42 -1.59 -10.19 -7.17
C PHE A 42 -2.33 -9.22 -6.27
N LEU A 43 -2.58 -9.65 -5.01
CA LEU A 43 -3.40 -8.93 -4.07
C LEU A 43 -2.64 -7.75 -3.46
N GLU A 44 -3.32 -6.59 -3.35
CA GLU A 44 -2.78 -5.34 -2.86
C GLU A 44 -3.84 -4.46 -2.18
N GLY A 45 -3.44 -3.28 -1.72
CA GLY A 45 -4.27 -2.19 -1.28
C GLY A 45 -5.29 -2.52 -0.20
N PRO A 46 -4.93 -3.25 0.88
CA PRO A 46 -5.90 -3.62 1.90
C PRO A 46 -6.42 -2.38 2.63
N CYS A 47 -7.74 -2.25 2.73
CA CYS A 47 -8.39 -1.25 3.58
C CYS A 47 -9.71 -1.77 4.12
N PHE A 48 -10.11 -1.29 5.30
CA PHE A 48 -11.38 -1.65 5.93
C PHE A 48 -12.46 -0.60 5.62
N ASP A 49 -13.67 -1.07 5.43
CA ASP A 49 -14.84 -0.19 5.46
C ASP A 49 -15.41 -0.06 6.89
N ALA A 50 -16.46 0.76 7.04
CA ALA A 50 -17.11 1.00 8.34
C ALA A 50 -17.86 -0.23 8.89
N PHE A 51 -18.01 -1.29 8.09
CA PHE A 51 -18.73 -2.52 8.44
C PHE A 51 -17.78 -3.70 8.73
N ASP A 52 -16.47 -3.41 8.91
CA ASP A 52 -15.42 -4.40 9.16
C ASP A 52 -15.15 -5.34 7.96
N ASN A 53 -15.61 -5.00 6.76
CA ASN A 53 -15.20 -5.72 5.57
C ASN A 53 -13.82 -5.26 5.13
N LEU A 54 -12.98 -6.20 4.72
CA LEU A 54 -11.68 -5.92 4.13
C LEU A 54 -11.83 -5.80 2.61
N TRP A 55 -11.37 -4.69 2.05
CA TRP A 55 -11.30 -4.46 0.61
C TRP A 55 -9.87 -4.63 0.14
N VAL A 56 -9.68 -5.28 -1.01
CA VAL A 56 -8.37 -5.50 -1.62
C VAL A 56 -8.45 -5.37 -3.13
N THR A 57 -7.35 -5.01 -3.73
CA THR A 57 -7.18 -5.01 -5.18
C THR A 57 -6.52 -6.29 -5.65
N ASP A 58 -6.68 -6.58 -6.93
CA ASP A 58 -5.92 -7.58 -7.66
C ASP A 58 -5.44 -6.93 -8.95
N ILE A 59 -4.22 -6.43 -8.88
CA ILE A 59 -3.67 -5.46 -9.83
C ILE A 59 -3.75 -5.94 -11.28
N PRO A 60 -3.14 -7.09 -11.66
CA PRO A 60 -3.02 -7.46 -13.08
C PRO A 60 -4.36 -7.70 -13.76
N PHE A 61 -5.37 -8.08 -12.99
CA PHE A 61 -6.67 -8.45 -13.52
C PHE A 61 -7.73 -7.35 -13.39
N GLY A 62 -7.35 -6.18 -12.89
CA GLY A 62 -8.24 -5.01 -12.78
C GLY A 62 -9.41 -5.24 -11.84
N ARG A 63 -9.21 -6.00 -10.75
CA ARG A 63 -10.28 -6.43 -9.84
C ARG A 63 -10.19 -5.74 -8.50
N ILE A 64 -11.34 -5.47 -7.92
CA ILE A 64 -11.48 -5.05 -6.52
C ILE A 64 -12.42 -6.03 -5.84
N PHE A 65 -11.96 -6.61 -4.74
CA PHE A 65 -12.72 -7.53 -3.92
C PHE A 65 -13.10 -6.88 -2.58
N ARG A 66 -14.23 -7.33 -2.04
CA ARG A 66 -14.62 -7.12 -0.65
C ARG A 66 -14.68 -8.49 0.03
N ILE A 67 -14.09 -8.59 1.20
CA ILE A 67 -14.05 -9.81 2.01
C ILE A 67 -14.81 -9.50 3.30
N THR A 68 -15.88 -10.27 3.57
CA THR A 68 -16.64 -10.12 4.81
C THR A 68 -15.84 -10.60 6.02
N PRO A 69 -16.18 -10.21 7.26
CA PRO A 69 -15.54 -10.76 8.46
C PRO A 69 -15.65 -12.28 8.60
N THR A 70 -16.60 -12.91 7.89
CA THR A 70 -16.78 -14.36 7.82
C THR A 70 -15.99 -15.05 6.70
N GLY A 71 -15.25 -14.26 5.88
CA GLY A 71 -14.38 -14.77 4.82
C GLY A 71 -15.06 -14.97 3.46
N GLU A 72 -16.22 -14.39 3.25
CA GLU A 72 -16.89 -14.41 1.94
C GLU A 72 -16.28 -13.36 1.02
N TRP A 73 -15.89 -13.78 -0.20
CA TRP A 73 -15.30 -12.93 -1.22
C TRP A 73 -16.34 -12.46 -2.23
N ASP A 74 -16.52 -11.16 -2.31
CA ASP A 74 -17.34 -10.50 -3.33
C ASP A 74 -16.44 -9.83 -4.37
N LEU A 75 -16.56 -10.20 -5.64
CA LEU A 75 -16.01 -9.41 -6.73
C LEU A 75 -16.87 -8.15 -6.91
N ILE A 76 -16.39 -7.02 -6.44
CA ILE A 76 -17.12 -5.75 -6.52
C ILE A 76 -17.11 -5.21 -7.94
N ILE A 77 -15.92 -5.21 -8.57
CA ILE A 77 -15.76 -4.74 -9.94
C ILE A 77 -14.54 -5.38 -10.61
N LYS A 78 -14.64 -5.56 -11.93
CA LYS A 78 -13.52 -5.82 -12.84
C LYS A 78 -13.57 -4.77 -13.95
N TYR A 79 -12.47 -4.05 -14.18
CA TYR A 79 -12.39 -2.98 -15.19
C TYR A 79 -11.03 -2.97 -15.89
N ASP A 80 -10.93 -2.21 -16.97
CA ASP A 80 -9.65 -2.04 -17.70
C ASP A 80 -8.75 -1.05 -16.96
N GLY A 81 -8.15 -1.49 -15.87
CA GLY A 81 -7.23 -0.74 -15.03
C GLY A 81 -6.26 -1.67 -14.30
N TRP A 82 -5.36 -1.07 -13.55
CA TRP A 82 -4.44 -1.77 -12.65
C TRP A 82 -4.52 -1.16 -11.26
N PRO A 83 -5.65 -1.45 -10.51
CA PRO A 83 -5.85 -0.91 -9.16
C PRO A 83 -4.77 -1.42 -8.21
N ASN A 84 -4.22 -0.54 -7.40
CA ASN A 84 -3.21 -0.84 -6.39
C ASN A 84 -3.71 -0.40 -5.01
N GLY A 85 -3.29 0.73 -4.46
CA GLY A 85 -3.75 1.21 -3.16
C GLY A 85 -5.24 1.61 -3.14
N LEU A 86 -5.91 1.38 -2.01
CA LEU A 86 -7.29 1.77 -1.75
C LEU A 86 -7.41 2.55 -0.44
N LYS A 87 -8.23 3.59 -0.41
CA LYS A 87 -8.68 4.24 0.83
C LYS A 87 -10.11 4.76 0.68
N PHE A 88 -10.90 4.61 1.72
CA PHE A 88 -12.22 5.25 1.80
C PHE A 88 -12.06 6.75 2.08
N HIS A 89 -12.72 7.56 1.28
CA HIS A 89 -12.90 8.98 1.56
C HIS A 89 -14.03 9.17 2.58
N PRO A 90 -13.99 10.20 3.45
CA PRO A 90 -15.04 10.43 4.44
C PRO A 90 -16.46 10.60 3.87
N ASP A 91 -16.61 10.92 2.59
CA ASP A 91 -17.89 11.00 1.90
C ASP A 91 -18.44 9.64 1.43
N GLY A 92 -17.75 8.54 1.73
CA GLY A 92 -18.15 7.16 1.41
C GLY A 92 -17.62 6.62 0.08
N ARG A 93 -16.99 7.45 -0.77
CA ARG A 93 -16.35 6.96 -2.00
C ARG A 93 -15.09 6.17 -1.68
N LEU A 94 -14.80 5.16 -2.49
CA LEU A 94 -13.52 4.46 -2.49
C LEU A 94 -12.56 5.15 -3.46
N ILE A 95 -11.43 5.63 -2.96
CA ILE A 95 -10.37 6.20 -3.80
C ILE A 95 -9.38 5.10 -4.14
N ILE A 96 -9.03 5.03 -5.41
CA ILE A 96 -8.21 3.98 -6.00
C ILE A 96 -6.95 4.62 -6.60
N ALA A 97 -5.80 4.18 -6.15
CA ALA A 97 -4.54 4.42 -6.84
C ALA A 97 -4.44 3.44 -8.01
N ASP A 98 -4.69 3.91 -9.22
CA ASP A 98 -4.63 3.05 -10.41
C ASP A 98 -3.35 3.34 -11.20
N TYR A 99 -2.55 2.28 -11.41
CA TYR A 99 -1.26 2.39 -12.08
C TYR A 99 -1.36 2.91 -13.51
N ARG A 100 -2.48 2.63 -14.23
CA ARG A 100 -2.70 3.07 -15.61
C ARG A 100 -3.39 4.42 -15.73
N HIS A 101 -4.29 4.72 -14.78
CA HIS A 101 -5.24 5.83 -14.94
C HIS A 101 -5.04 6.96 -13.93
N GLY A 102 -4.17 6.80 -12.94
CA GLY A 102 -3.95 7.80 -11.89
C GLY A 102 -4.88 7.58 -10.69
N LEU A 103 -5.36 8.65 -10.08
CA LEU A 103 -6.33 8.54 -9.00
C LEU A 103 -7.75 8.46 -9.57
N LEU A 104 -8.47 7.43 -9.15
CA LEU A 104 -9.88 7.22 -9.49
C LEU A 104 -10.74 7.27 -8.23
N ALA A 105 -12.01 7.58 -8.39
CA ALA A 105 -13.00 7.51 -7.33
C ALA A 105 -14.13 6.57 -7.76
N MET A 106 -14.47 5.62 -6.89
CA MET A 106 -15.59 4.71 -7.09
C MET A 106 -16.71 5.04 -6.10
N ASP A 107 -17.90 5.21 -6.60
CA ASP A 107 -19.12 5.19 -5.82
C ASP A 107 -19.44 3.73 -5.46
N THR A 108 -19.47 3.39 -4.16
CA THR A 108 -19.55 2.01 -3.70
C THR A 108 -20.92 1.37 -3.91
N ASP A 109 -22.00 2.17 -4.00
CA ASP A 109 -23.35 1.68 -4.21
C ASP A 109 -23.59 1.35 -5.68
N SER A 110 -23.28 2.29 -6.58
CA SER A 110 -23.47 2.11 -8.02
C SER A 110 -22.29 1.39 -8.69
N ARG A 111 -21.15 1.23 -8.00
CA ARG A 111 -19.87 0.69 -8.50
C ARG A 111 -19.31 1.47 -9.70
N ARG A 112 -19.74 2.71 -9.86
CA ARG A 112 -19.28 3.58 -10.95
C ARG A 112 -17.94 4.18 -10.60
N ILE A 113 -16.95 3.96 -11.47
CA ILE A 113 -15.61 4.57 -11.39
C ILE A 113 -15.59 5.85 -12.24
N SER A 114 -14.97 6.89 -11.71
CA SER A 114 -14.70 8.15 -12.39
C SER A 114 -13.27 8.63 -12.11
N PRO A 115 -12.62 9.31 -13.06
CA PRO A 115 -11.31 9.93 -12.81
C PRO A 115 -11.41 10.99 -11.72
N LEU A 116 -10.46 10.99 -10.79
CA LEU A 116 -10.29 12.03 -9.78
C LEU A 116 -9.14 12.97 -10.20
N VAL A 117 -7.94 12.44 -10.38
CA VAL A 117 -6.77 13.17 -10.89
C VAL A 117 -5.95 12.23 -11.76
N THR A 118 -5.66 12.64 -13.00
CA THR A 118 -4.96 11.79 -13.98
C THR A 118 -3.63 12.38 -14.47
N HIS A 119 -3.37 13.65 -14.16
CA HIS A 119 -2.22 14.40 -14.64
C HIS A 119 -1.69 15.35 -13.55
N TYR A 120 -0.39 15.59 -13.59
CA TYR A 120 0.23 16.73 -12.95
C TYR A 120 0.67 17.71 -14.04
N ILE A 121 0.07 18.92 -14.05
CA ILE A 121 0.24 19.92 -15.12
C ILE A 121 -0.16 19.30 -16.47
N SER A 122 0.79 18.97 -17.34
CA SER A 122 0.56 18.40 -18.68
C SER A 122 1.02 16.94 -18.82
N GLN A 123 1.55 16.34 -17.76
CA GLN A 123 2.11 14.98 -17.77
C GLN A 123 1.18 14.01 -17.06
N ARG A 124 0.95 12.85 -17.67
CA ARG A 124 0.28 11.74 -17.00
C ARG A 124 1.17 11.19 -15.90
N PHE A 125 0.55 10.63 -14.86
CA PHE A 125 1.26 9.83 -13.88
C PHE A 125 1.91 8.62 -14.54
N GLN A 126 3.04 8.18 -14.00
CA GLN A 126 3.82 7.07 -14.52
C GLN A 126 3.30 5.71 -14.04
N GLY A 127 2.66 5.69 -12.87
CA GLY A 127 2.10 4.49 -12.25
C GLY A 127 1.81 4.73 -10.78
N VAL A 128 0.61 5.28 -10.49
CA VAL A 128 0.18 5.57 -9.12
C VAL A 128 0.09 4.27 -8.34
N ASN A 129 0.67 4.23 -7.13
CA ASN A 129 0.83 3.01 -6.35
C ASN A 129 -0.03 3.01 -5.08
N ASP A 130 0.23 3.89 -4.11
CA ASP A 130 -0.49 3.89 -2.84
C ASP A 130 -0.91 5.31 -2.42
N LEU A 131 -1.80 5.39 -1.42
CA LEU A 131 -2.39 6.66 -0.98
C LEU A 131 -2.75 6.65 0.51
N THR A 132 -2.76 7.84 1.12
CA THR A 132 -3.20 8.04 2.51
C THR A 132 -3.85 9.41 2.67
N PHE A 133 -4.86 9.52 3.56
CA PHE A 133 -5.51 10.77 3.88
C PHE A 133 -4.93 11.40 5.14
N ALA A 134 -4.81 12.74 5.13
CA ALA A 134 -4.66 13.53 6.32
C ALA A 134 -6.03 13.87 6.93
N ARG A 135 -6.06 14.24 8.20
CA ARG A 135 -7.29 14.62 8.92
C ARG A 135 -8.00 15.83 8.32
N ASN A 136 -7.23 16.72 7.67
CA ASN A 136 -7.79 17.91 6.98
C ASN A 136 -8.40 17.58 5.61
N GLY A 137 -8.36 16.31 5.19
CA GLY A 137 -8.87 15.85 3.90
C GLY A 137 -7.86 15.91 2.75
N ASP A 138 -6.63 16.35 2.98
CA ASP A 138 -5.56 16.26 1.99
C ASP A 138 -5.23 14.78 1.71
N LEU A 139 -5.03 14.45 0.44
CA LEU A 139 -4.66 13.11 0.01
C LEU A 139 -3.21 13.10 -0.45
N TYR A 140 -2.39 12.25 0.16
CA TYR A 140 -1.02 12.00 -0.26
C TYR A 140 -0.98 10.70 -1.05
N PHE A 141 -0.18 10.66 -2.14
CA PHE A 141 -0.05 9.46 -2.95
C PHE A 141 1.32 9.37 -3.61
N THR A 142 1.71 8.15 -3.95
CA THR A 142 2.94 7.84 -4.63
C THR A 142 2.68 7.55 -6.11
N ASP A 143 3.60 7.99 -6.97
CA ASP A 143 3.65 7.69 -8.39
C ASP A 143 4.96 6.98 -8.67
N GLN A 144 4.91 5.66 -8.65
CA GLN A 144 6.09 4.78 -8.67
C GLN A 144 6.66 4.62 -10.07
N GLY A 145 5.79 4.38 -11.05
CA GLY A 145 6.20 4.01 -12.39
C GLY A 145 7.16 2.81 -12.41
N GLN A 146 8.14 2.86 -13.28
CA GLN A 146 9.26 1.90 -13.37
C GLN A 146 10.54 2.48 -12.77
N SER A 147 10.43 3.45 -11.86
CA SER A 147 11.57 4.13 -11.24
C SER A 147 12.41 3.20 -10.36
N GLY A 148 13.67 3.54 -10.22
CA GLY A 148 14.62 2.79 -9.41
C GLY A 148 15.91 3.59 -9.21
N LEU A 149 16.96 2.99 -8.63
CA LEU A 149 18.23 3.67 -8.39
C LEU A 149 18.91 4.15 -9.69
N HIS A 150 18.63 3.48 -10.81
CA HIS A 150 19.16 3.87 -12.14
C HIS A 150 18.41 5.07 -12.74
N ASP A 151 17.15 5.24 -12.35
CA ASP A 151 16.28 6.32 -12.78
C ASP A 151 15.30 6.63 -11.62
N PRO A 152 15.66 7.52 -10.68
CA PRO A 152 14.83 7.81 -9.51
C PRO A 152 13.70 8.80 -9.83
N SER A 153 12.99 8.59 -10.95
CA SER A 153 11.93 9.49 -11.43
C SER A 153 10.59 9.34 -10.72
N GLY A 154 10.50 8.46 -9.72
CA GLY A 154 9.29 8.31 -8.92
C GLY A 154 8.96 9.57 -8.11
N CYS A 155 7.67 9.81 -7.88
CA CYS A 155 7.17 11.05 -7.30
C CYS A 155 6.29 10.78 -6.07
N VAL A 156 6.19 11.81 -5.20
CA VAL A 156 5.21 11.89 -4.12
C VAL A 156 4.40 13.16 -4.31
N TYR A 157 3.09 13.06 -4.22
CA TYR A 157 2.17 14.17 -4.41
C TYR A 157 1.26 14.38 -3.20
N ARG A 158 0.75 15.60 -3.07
CA ARG A 158 -0.34 15.99 -2.19
C ARG A 158 -1.46 16.60 -3.02
N LEU A 159 -2.63 15.99 -3.01
CA LEU A 159 -3.87 16.60 -3.49
C LEU A 159 -4.54 17.22 -2.27
N LYS A 160 -4.59 18.54 -2.21
CA LYS A 160 -5.25 19.25 -1.13
C LYS A 160 -6.77 19.09 -1.22
N ALA A 161 -7.46 19.17 -0.08
CA ALA A 161 -8.91 19.02 -0.01
C ALA A 161 -9.67 19.99 -0.95
N GLU A 162 -9.10 21.18 -1.18
CA GLU A 162 -9.67 22.16 -2.13
C GLU A 162 -9.35 21.85 -3.61
N GLY A 163 -8.66 20.73 -3.91
CA GLY A 163 -8.39 20.27 -5.26
C GLY A 163 -7.04 20.69 -5.88
N THR A 164 -6.20 21.44 -5.13
CA THR A 164 -4.86 21.80 -5.62
C THR A 164 -3.91 20.61 -5.54
N LEU A 165 -3.31 20.22 -6.67
CA LEU A 165 -2.30 19.17 -6.73
C LEU A 165 -0.89 19.76 -6.61
N GLN A 166 -0.11 19.23 -5.69
CA GLN A 166 1.27 19.64 -5.41
C GLN A 166 2.21 18.44 -5.50
N GLN A 167 3.30 18.57 -6.25
CA GLN A 167 4.40 17.61 -6.24
C GLN A 167 5.32 17.92 -5.06
N LEU A 168 5.47 16.95 -4.15
CA LEU A 168 6.32 17.07 -2.96
C LEU A 168 7.73 16.59 -3.22
N LEU A 169 7.87 15.45 -3.90
CA LEU A 169 9.14 14.84 -4.30
C LEU A 169 9.06 14.36 -5.75
N ASN A 170 10.19 14.38 -6.45
CA ASN A 170 10.32 13.95 -7.86
C ASN A 170 11.61 13.17 -8.14
N ASN A 171 12.21 12.62 -7.10
CA ASN A 171 13.52 11.95 -7.16
C ASN A 171 13.55 10.68 -6.29
N VAL A 172 12.44 9.94 -6.23
CA VAL A 172 12.28 8.79 -5.34
C VAL A 172 12.43 7.48 -6.12
N PRO A 173 13.40 6.64 -5.80
CA PRO A 173 13.61 5.37 -6.50
C PRO A 173 12.60 4.30 -6.06
N GLY A 174 11.44 4.24 -6.70
CA GLY A 174 10.37 3.31 -6.41
C GLY A 174 9.58 3.66 -5.15
N PRO A 175 8.92 4.83 -5.08
CA PRO A 175 8.03 5.15 -3.96
C PRO A 175 6.81 4.24 -3.99
N ASN A 176 6.46 3.68 -2.81
CA ASN A 176 5.42 2.67 -2.66
C ASN A 176 4.45 3.09 -1.53
N GLY A 177 4.25 2.28 -0.52
CA GLY A 177 3.38 2.61 0.60
C GLY A 177 3.77 3.92 1.31
N LEU A 178 2.79 4.61 1.86
CA LEU A 178 3.01 5.84 2.60
C LEU A 178 2.02 5.99 3.75
N VAL A 179 2.48 6.63 4.84
CA VAL A 179 1.66 6.91 6.01
C VAL A 179 2.11 8.20 6.70
N LEU A 180 1.17 8.94 7.25
CA LEU A 180 1.45 10.13 8.09
C LEU A 180 1.81 9.72 9.51
N SER A 181 2.69 10.51 10.15
CA SER A 181 2.87 10.42 11.61
C SER A 181 1.58 10.82 12.33
N PRO A 182 1.36 10.38 13.60
CA PRO A 182 0.15 10.72 14.33
C PRO A 182 -0.11 12.22 14.49
N ASP A 183 0.94 13.03 14.50
CA ASP A 183 0.87 14.51 14.56
C ASP A 183 0.83 15.17 13.16
N GLU A 184 0.89 14.35 12.09
CA GLU A 184 0.90 14.76 10.68
C GLU A 184 2.06 15.73 10.30
N ASN A 185 3.11 15.80 11.12
CA ASN A 185 4.30 16.59 10.82
C ASN A 185 5.25 15.88 9.85
N PHE A 186 5.10 14.57 9.71
CA PHE A 186 5.94 13.74 8.84
C PHE A 186 5.09 12.84 7.96
N LEU A 187 5.53 12.69 6.72
CA LEU A 187 5.10 11.61 5.85
C LEU A 187 6.23 10.57 5.81
N PHE A 188 5.92 9.32 6.11
CA PHE A 188 6.81 8.18 5.89
C PHE A 188 6.49 7.55 4.55
N VAL A 189 7.52 7.27 3.75
CA VAL A 189 7.39 6.68 2.41
C VAL A 189 8.27 5.45 2.34
N ALA A 190 7.68 4.32 2.00
CA ALA A 190 8.42 3.12 1.60
C ALA A 190 9.09 3.38 0.25
N VAL A 191 10.41 3.32 0.22
CA VAL A 191 11.20 3.52 -0.99
C VAL A 191 11.81 2.18 -1.36
N THR A 192 11.06 1.40 -2.15
CA THR A 192 11.35 -0.01 -2.41
C THR A 192 12.74 -0.22 -2.95
N ARG A 193 13.17 0.57 -3.95
CA ARG A 193 14.47 0.36 -4.63
C ARG A 193 15.68 0.93 -3.88
N ASP A 194 15.44 1.78 -2.86
CA ASP A 194 16.47 2.20 -1.89
C ASP A 194 16.51 1.28 -0.66
N ASN A 195 15.59 0.33 -0.58
CA ASN A 195 15.38 -0.59 0.55
C ASN A 195 15.31 0.17 1.88
N ALA A 196 14.53 1.26 1.91
CA ALA A 196 14.47 2.18 3.03
C ALA A 196 13.08 2.78 3.24
N ILE A 197 12.82 3.26 4.46
CA ILE A 197 11.73 4.17 4.74
C ILE A 197 12.30 5.58 4.81
N TRP A 198 11.79 6.46 3.96
CA TRP A 198 12.15 7.88 4.03
C TRP A 198 11.19 8.61 4.96
N ARG A 199 11.74 9.52 5.78
CA ARG A 199 10.96 10.48 6.58
C ARG A 199 10.99 11.83 5.89
N VAL A 200 9.82 12.31 5.54
CA VAL A 200 9.57 13.53 4.78
C VAL A 200 8.91 14.54 5.72
N PRO A 201 9.66 15.51 6.30
CA PRO A 201 9.07 16.55 7.12
C PRO A 201 8.16 17.46 6.28
N LEU A 202 6.91 17.58 6.68
CA LEU A 202 5.91 18.44 6.06
C LEU A 202 6.02 19.85 6.64
N VAL A 203 6.13 20.84 5.77
CA VAL A 203 6.21 22.25 6.14
C VAL A 203 5.19 23.05 5.35
N GLU A 204 4.94 24.29 5.76
CA GLU A 204 4.12 25.22 4.99
C GLU A 204 4.70 25.35 3.57
N GLY A 205 3.88 25.03 2.58
CA GLY A 205 4.25 25.09 1.16
C GLY A 205 4.98 23.90 0.60
N GLY A 206 5.30 22.83 1.37
CA GLY A 206 5.96 21.65 0.81
C GLY A 206 6.65 20.75 1.82
N VAL A 207 7.90 20.42 1.54
CA VAL A 207 8.71 19.50 2.36
C VAL A 207 10.11 20.08 2.63
N SER A 208 10.78 19.58 3.67
CA SER A 208 12.12 20.03 4.02
C SER A 208 12.96 18.90 4.60
N LYS A 209 14.27 18.91 4.34
CA LYS A 209 15.26 18.02 4.98
C LYS A 209 14.84 16.54 5.00
N VAL A 210 14.37 16.03 3.85
CA VAL A 210 14.02 14.62 3.68
C VAL A 210 15.24 13.74 3.96
N GLY A 211 15.03 12.65 4.70
CA GLY A 211 16.12 11.74 5.04
C GLY A 211 15.65 10.31 5.21
N LYS A 212 16.59 9.37 5.14
CA LYS A 212 16.32 7.97 5.48
C LYS A 212 16.06 7.86 6.98
N PHE A 213 14.93 7.26 7.32
CA PHE A 213 14.56 7.00 8.71
C PHE A 213 14.92 5.57 9.13
N ILE A 214 14.62 4.61 8.25
CA ILE A 214 14.94 3.20 8.45
C ILE A 214 15.66 2.70 7.20
N GLN A 215 16.79 2.02 7.39
CA GLN A 215 17.47 1.29 6.33
C GLN A 215 17.23 -0.20 6.53
N LEU A 216 16.65 -0.84 5.52
CA LEU A 216 16.44 -2.28 5.45
C LEU A 216 17.49 -2.94 4.57
N SER A 217 17.44 -4.27 4.48
CA SER A 217 18.29 -5.05 3.58
C SER A 217 17.64 -6.38 3.22
N GLY A 218 18.00 -6.91 2.06
CA GLY A 218 17.44 -8.16 1.53
C GLY A 218 16.08 -7.95 0.87
N GLY A 219 15.50 -9.04 0.36
CA GLY A 219 14.23 -9.01 -0.36
C GLY A 219 14.24 -8.09 -1.58
N THR A 220 13.08 -7.67 -1.98
CA THR A 220 12.88 -6.63 -3.01
C THR A 220 12.94 -5.23 -2.38
N GLY A 221 12.51 -5.11 -1.14
CA GLY A 221 12.43 -3.88 -0.36
C GLY A 221 11.08 -3.70 0.33
N PRO A 222 10.93 -2.61 1.12
CA PRO A 222 9.67 -2.26 1.74
C PRO A 222 8.62 -1.96 0.67
N ASP A 223 7.39 -2.38 0.93
CA ASP A 223 6.27 -2.26 0.01
C ASP A 223 5.17 -1.40 0.67
N GLY A 224 3.99 -1.92 0.96
CA GLY A 224 2.98 -1.19 1.70
C GLY A 224 3.36 -0.95 3.16
N ILE A 225 2.93 0.17 3.71
CA ILE A 225 3.15 0.56 5.11
C ILE A 225 1.88 1.13 5.75
N THR A 226 1.75 0.91 7.04
CA THR A 226 0.75 1.59 7.87
C THR A 226 1.35 2.01 9.21
N GLY A 227 0.63 2.79 10.01
CA GLY A 227 1.05 3.22 11.33
C GLY A 227 -0.10 3.22 12.32
N ASP A 228 0.24 3.16 13.61
CA ASP A 228 -0.70 3.30 14.71
C ASP A 228 -0.63 4.66 15.39
N ASP A 229 -1.54 4.91 16.33
CA ASP A 229 -1.62 6.17 17.06
C ASP A 229 -0.44 6.40 18.03
N ASP A 230 0.31 5.37 18.38
CA ASP A 230 1.54 5.46 19.18
C ASP A 230 2.77 5.85 18.35
N GLY A 231 2.60 5.88 17.02
CA GLY A 231 3.64 6.21 16.03
C GLY A 231 4.52 5.03 15.65
N ASN A 232 4.09 3.80 15.91
CA ASN A 232 4.74 2.63 15.37
C ASN A 232 4.44 2.51 13.86
N LEU A 233 5.43 2.04 13.11
CA LEU A 233 5.30 1.76 11.69
C LEU A 233 5.28 0.24 11.47
N TYR A 234 4.34 -0.20 10.64
CA TYR A 234 4.22 -1.58 10.17
C TYR A 234 4.57 -1.61 8.68
N VAL A 235 5.60 -2.36 8.33
CA VAL A 235 6.24 -2.32 7.01
C VAL A 235 6.23 -3.71 6.39
N ALA A 236 5.44 -3.92 5.34
CA ALA A 236 5.52 -5.14 4.55
C ALA A 236 6.84 -5.16 3.77
N HIS A 237 7.55 -6.30 3.80
CA HIS A 237 8.84 -6.44 3.14
C HIS A 237 8.77 -7.53 2.07
N HIS A 238 8.47 -7.12 0.86
CA HIS A 238 8.33 -7.99 -0.30
C HIS A 238 9.65 -8.75 -0.58
N GLY A 239 9.52 -10.04 -0.86
CA GLY A 239 10.64 -10.92 -1.15
C GLY A 239 11.40 -11.43 0.07
N LEU A 240 11.03 -10.99 1.28
CA LEU A 240 11.47 -11.58 2.54
C LEU A 240 10.35 -12.32 3.27
N GLY A 241 9.10 -12.21 2.82
CA GLY A 241 7.96 -12.86 3.46
C GLY A 241 7.79 -12.42 4.91
N CYS A 242 7.90 -11.13 5.19
CA CYS A 242 7.73 -10.65 6.56
C CYS A 242 7.14 -9.24 6.62
N LEU A 243 6.60 -8.93 7.78
CA LEU A 243 6.23 -7.59 8.21
C LEU A 243 7.16 -7.18 9.36
N TRP A 244 7.62 -5.94 9.34
CA TRP A 244 8.36 -5.35 10.43
C TRP A 244 7.50 -4.38 11.22
N GLN A 245 7.61 -4.39 12.55
CA GLN A 245 7.16 -3.29 13.38
C GLN A 245 8.38 -2.49 13.87
N PHE A 246 8.37 -1.19 13.61
CA PHE A 246 9.31 -0.23 14.16
C PHE A 246 8.61 0.72 15.10
N ASP A 247 9.28 1.10 16.19
CA ASP A 247 8.77 2.15 17.05
C ASP A 247 8.97 3.56 16.42
N LYS A 248 8.41 4.58 17.05
CA LYS A 248 8.51 5.99 16.62
C LYS A 248 9.95 6.54 16.50
N ARG A 249 10.96 5.80 16.97
CA ARG A 249 12.38 6.13 16.80
C ARG A 249 13.04 5.35 15.68
N GLY A 250 12.30 4.42 15.04
CA GLY A 250 12.81 3.55 14.00
C GLY A 250 13.56 2.31 14.53
N GLU A 251 13.38 1.96 15.81
CA GLU A 251 13.93 0.74 16.37
C GLU A 251 13.03 -0.46 16.04
N PRO A 252 13.55 -1.56 15.47
CA PRO A 252 12.75 -2.74 15.18
C PRO A 252 12.32 -3.42 16.50
N LYS A 253 11.02 -3.63 16.67
CA LYS A 253 10.42 -4.29 17.85
C LYS A 253 9.98 -5.70 17.54
N TYR A 254 9.31 -5.89 16.40
CA TYR A 254 8.85 -7.18 15.95
C TYR A 254 9.20 -7.43 14.49
N ARG A 255 9.49 -8.69 14.21
CA ARG A 255 9.46 -9.29 12.89
C ARG A 255 8.33 -10.31 12.87
N VAL A 256 7.40 -10.17 11.96
CA VAL A 256 6.26 -11.06 11.79
C VAL A 256 6.46 -11.83 10.50
N ASP A 257 6.83 -13.10 10.58
CA ASP A 257 7.10 -13.93 9.44
C ASP A 257 5.79 -14.46 8.82
N SER A 258 5.74 -14.45 7.49
CA SER A 258 4.63 -15.01 6.72
C SER A 258 4.54 -16.52 6.92
N SER A 259 3.35 -17.02 7.17
CA SER A 259 3.06 -18.47 7.21
C SER A 259 2.87 -19.08 5.80
N ARG A 260 2.98 -18.25 4.74
CA ARG A 260 2.75 -18.64 3.34
C ARG A 260 3.94 -18.30 2.46
N GLY A 261 3.78 -17.46 1.47
CA GLY A 261 4.81 -17.07 0.53
C GLY A 261 5.66 -15.87 0.97
N ASP A 262 6.61 -15.50 0.13
CA ASP A 262 7.57 -14.42 0.39
C ASP A 262 7.09 -13.04 -0.11
N TRP A 263 5.92 -12.96 -0.75
CA TRP A 263 5.43 -11.72 -1.35
C TRP A 263 4.41 -11.03 -0.47
N THR A 264 4.85 -10.62 0.74
CA THR A 264 4.08 -9.71 1.59
C THR A 264 4.10 -8.32 0.96
N THR A 265 2.95 -7.85 0.47
CA THR A 265 2.87 -6.62 -0.33
C THR A 265 2.38 -5.43 0.48
N ASN A 266 1.32 -5.57 1.28
CA ASN A 266 0.76 -4.42 2.00
C ASN A 266 0.14 -4.86 3.32
N VAL A 267 -0.27 -3.90 4.16
CA VAL A 267 -0.82 -4.15 5.50
C VAL A 267 -1.88 -3.13 5.87
N ALA A 268 -2.97 -3.60 6.48
CA ALA A 268 -3.99 -2.77 7.10
C ALA A 268 -4.16 -3.14 8.58
N ILE A 269 -4.35 -2.14 9.43
CA ILE A 269 -4.77 -2.30 10.83
C ILE A 269 -6.30 -2.39 10.83
N ASN A 270 -6.85 -3.37 11.56
CA ASN A 270 -8.30 -3.44 11.75
C ASN A 270 -8.77 -2.28 12.64
N PRO A 271 -9.67 -1.39 12.17
CA PRO A 271 -10.08 -0.21 12.93
C PRO A 271 -10.84 -0.53 14.22
N HIS A 272 -11.47 -1.71 14.30
CA HIS A 272 -12.22 -2.14 15.48
C HIS A 272 -11.37 -3.00 16.43
N ARG A 273 -10.25 -3.53 15.97
CA ARG A 273 -9.28 -4.35 16.69
C ARG A 273 -7.87 -3.93 16.34
N PRO A 274 -7.38 -2.80 16.89
CA PRO A 274 -6.14 -2.16 16.43
C PRO A 274 -4.85 -2.98 16.66
N ASN A 275 -4.93 -4.09 17.38
CA ASN A 275 -3.86 -5.06 17.49
C ASN A 275 -3.90 -6.17 16.43
N GLU A 276 -4.91 -6.19 15.55
CA GLU A 276 -5.00 -7.13 14.45
C GLU A 276 -4.54 -6.48 13.14
N LEU A 277 -3.54 -7.08 12.53
CA LEU A 277 -2.98 -6.67 11.24
C LEU A 277 -3.43 -7.65 10.17
N PHE A 278 -3.87 -7.14 9.02
CA PHE A 278 -4.20 -7.93 7.85
C PHE A 278 -3.22 -7.60 6.73
N ILE A 279 -2.55 -8.61 6.22
CA ILE A 279 -1.41 -8.48 5.31
C ILE A 279 -1.77 -9.19 4.00
N THR A 280 -1.64 -8.50 2.88
CA THR A 280 -1.76 -9.11 1.55
C THR A 280 -0.49 -9.91 1.25
N GLU A 281 -0.66 -11.17 0.89
CA GLU A 281 0.39 -12.08 0.44
C GLU A 281 0.07 -12.54 -0.99
N SER A 282 0.82 -12.01 -1.96
CA SER A 282 0.45 -12.06 -3.36
C SER A 282 0.99 -13.29 -4.11
N GLN A 283 1.92 -14.03 -3.52
CA GLN A 283 2.45 -15.25 -4.15
C GLN A 283 1.44 -16.39 -4.13
N THR A 284 0.66 -16.48 -3.05
CA THR A 284 -0.35 -17.53 -2.87
C THR A 284 -1.80 -17.02 -2.95
N GLY A 285 -1.99 -15.70 -3.11
CA GLY A 285 -3.32 -15.08 -3.12
C GLY A 285 -4.00 -15.14 -1.76
N SER A 286 -3.24 -14.90 -0.70
CA SER A 286 -3.73 -15.01 0.68
C SER A 286 -3.81 -13.65 1.38
N ILE A 287 -4.72 -13.55 2.33
CA ILE A 287 -4.72 -12.52 3.37
C ILE A 287 -4.25 -13.18 4.66
N LEU A 288 -3.13 -12.71 5.16
CA LEU A 288 -2.55 -13.17 6.41
C LEU A 288 -3.00 -12.26 7.55
N LYS A 289 -3.05 -12.81 8.75
CA LYS A 289 -3.37 -12.07 9.97
C LYS A 289 -2.24 -12.23 10.99
N ALA A 290 -1.91 -11.14 11.65
CA ALA A 290 -1.06 -11.15 12.83
C ALA A 290 -1.77 -10.43 13.98
N THR A 291 -1.67 -10.97 15.20
CA THR A 291 -2.16 -10.31 16.40
C THR A 291 -0.95 -9.80 17.19
N MET A 292 -0.85 -8.48 17.29
CA MET A 292 0.24 -7.83 18.00
C MET A 292 -0.03 -7.85 19.50
N PRO A 293 1.00 -8.05 20.34
CA PRO A 293 0.85 -7.96 21.79
C PRO A 293 0.35 -6.57 22.21
N LEU A 294 -0.62 -6.53 23.11
CA LEU A 294 -1.06 -5.30 23.79
C LEU A 294 -0.06 -4.99 24.91
N TYR A 295 0.41 -3.75 25.00
CA TYR A 295 1.27 -3.26 26.06
C TYR A 295 0.50 -2.46 27.10
#